data_cf5c61599c7a19723b43a9b6b1305900
#
_entry.id   cf5c61599c7a19723b43a9b6b1305900
#
_cell.length_a   1.000
_cell.length_b   1.000
_cell.length_c   1.000
_cell.angle_alpha   90.00
_cell.angle_beta   90.00
_cell.angle_gamma   90.00
#
_symmetry.space_group_name_H-M   'P 1'
#
loop_
_entity.id
_entity.type
_entity.pdbx_description
1 polymer ?
#
loop_
_entity_poly.entity_id
_entity_poly.type
_entity_poly.pdbx_seq_one_letter_code
_entity_poly.pdbx_strand_id
1 'polypeptide(L)'
;MRSIRNAIQNSYTASRSMAVRLVLYWFIMALLLVAAILSILMATGVLSHPARQLAGALDIQQRNTYAALDAQMDDLTAHGVALSEKLGRELDAFLAAKGIPFDALNDDPGTIAELEKRLYAPLSSTLSATSCSGIFFCLNVTANTSLPDAGALRAGLYLRYSGLQPTVASEQDVICFRGAAEASRGLQLQMHNRWNPELNTALIPGSERLLSSQASRPAEGSLWAKRTELLDTWEYVTLLCVPILDGSGTVRGFCGMEISDLYFSLSHDTVSSTYGNMLTLLAPIDGDKLDLSGAVLGATNDSRLTAEGTLHIKPGKYYTVYADGKESYLGRHRLLDAVTSDGVPLAVVTLVTANAFRSYERNSRIAWFLGSVFFLLAMLVAATVLSRRFVKPINESLAAVRGGTTEVVASGISEIDELLTMIRTRPAGALPPDVEARLCGFAERAGTLTGMERTILQYYMDGYTVKDIPELAHISASTVKTHNRNLYRKMEVDSFDELKVYIELFASCGRSGELLKR
;
A
#
# COMPACT_ATOMS: atom_id res chain seq x y z
N MET A 1 7.33 29.94 -20.90
CA MET A 1 6.07 30.60 -21.28
C MET A 1 6.18 31.46 -22.56
N ARG A 2 7.17 32.35 -22.76
CA ARG A 2 7.32 33.11 -24.02
C ARG A 2 7.49 32.23 -25.28
N SER A 3 8.22 31.12 -25.22
CA SER A 3 8.43 30.18 -26.34
C SER A 3 7.12 29.51 -26.80
N ILE A 4 6.26 29.09 -25.87
CA ILE A 4 4.95 28.47 -26.16
C ILE A 4 4.00 29.50 -26.77
N ARG A 5 4.01 30.74 -26.26
CA ARG A 5 3.20 31.84 -26.78
C ARG A 5 3.61 32.20 -28.21
N ASN A 6 4.91 32.21 -28.52
CA ASN A 6 5.42 32.44 -29.87
C ASN A 6 5.11 31.29 -30.82
N ALA A 7 5.15 30.02 -30.36
CA ALA A 7 4.76 28.86 -31.14
C ALA A 7 3.26 28.88 -31.49
N ILE A 8 2.42 29.29 -30.55
CA ILE A 8 0.97 29.46 -30.76
C ILE A 8 0.70 30.64 -31.69
N GLN A 9 1.40 31.78 -31.53
CA GLN A 9 1.23 32.96 -32.38
C GLN A 9 1.71 32.68 -33.82
N ASN A 10 2.83 31.96 -34.02
CA ASN A 10 3.32 31.54 -35.35
C ASN A 10 2.42 30.48 -36.02
N SER A 11 1.68 29.69 -35.26
CA SER A 11 0.70 28.73 -35.80
C SER A 11 -0.56 29.41 -36.38
N TYR A 12 -0.91 30.60 -35.87
CA TYR A 12 -2.02 31.39 -36.38
C TYR A 12 -1.74 32.07 -37.72
N THR A 13 -0.44 32.26 -38.08
CA THR A 13 -0.07 33.02 -39.28
C THR A 13 0.29 32.15 -40.49
N ALA A 14 0.42 30.83 -40.32
CA ALA A 14 0.63 29.92 -41.42
C ALA A 14 -0.73 29.36 -41.90
N SER A 15 -1.02 29.46 -43.19
CA SER A 15 -2.16 28.83 -43.85
C SER A 15 -2.06 27.30 -43.77
N ARG A 16 -2.30 26.76 -42.57
CA ARG A 16 -2.36 25.29 -42.35
C ARG A 16 -3.72 24.76 -42.72
N SER A 17 -3.76 23.58 -43.34
CA SER A 17 -5.02 22.93 -43.72
C SER A 17 -5.90 22.72 -42.48
N MET A 18 -7.21 22.77 -42.65
CA MET A 18 -8.22 22.55 -41.60
C MET A 18 -7.98 21.23 -40.84
N ALA A 19 -7.49 20.20 -41.54
CA ALA A 19 -7.10 18.92 -40.98
C ALA A 19 -6.01 19.03 -39.91
N VAL A 20 -4.99 19.82 -40.16
CA VAL A 20 -3.87 20.03 -39.21
C VAL A 20 -4.32 20.82 -37.99
N ARG A 21 -5.20 21.82 -38.15
CA ARG A 21 -5.77 22.56 -37.02
C ARG A 21 -6.64 21.67 -36.16
N LEU A 22 -7.48 20.82 -36.75
CA LEU A 22 -8.33 19.89 -36.03
C LEU A 22 -7.50 18.89 -35.21
N VAL A 23 -6.46 18.28 -35.81
CA VAL A 23 -5.54 17.38 -35.08
C VAL A 23 -4.89 18.11 -33.92
N LEU A 24 -4.45 19.34 -34.12
CA LEU A 24 -3.83 20.16 -33.06
C LEU A 24 -4.80 20.44 -31.90
N TYR A 25 -6.06 20.80 -32.19
CA TYR A 25 -7.07 21.04 -31.16
C TYR A 25 -7.39 19.77 -30.37
N TRP A 26 -7.55 18.62 -31.04
CA TRP A 26 -7.77 17.36 -30.37
C TRP A 26 -6.57 16.95 -29.50
N PHE A 27 -5.36 17.20 -29.98
CA PHE A 27 -4.15 16.93 -29.20
C PHE A 27 -4.03 17.84 -27.97
N ILE A 28 -4.33 19.14 -28.11
CA ILE A 28 -4.33 20.07 -26.98
C ILE A 28 -5.41 19.67 -25.97
N MET A 29 -6.62 19.30 -26.43
CA MET A 29 -7.70 18.86 -25.57
C MET A 29 -7.34 17.56 -24.82
N ALA A 30 -6.69 16.61 -25.51
CA ALA A 30 -6.17 15.40 -24.88
C ALA A 30 -5.10 15.69 -23.82
N LEU A 31 -4.20 16.61 -24.10
CA LEU A 31 -3.17 17.04 -23.15
C LEU A 31 -3.79 17.67 -21.91
N LEU A 32 -4.78 18.54 -22.08
CA LEU A 32 -5.52 19.15 -20.99
C LEU A 32 -6.30 18.14 -20.16
N LEU A 33 -6.90 17.14 -20.81
CA LEU A 33 -7.61 16.05 -20.13
C LEU A 33 -6.65 15.21 -19.29
N VAL A 34 -5.51 14.82 -19.84
CA VAL A 34 -4.45 14.09 -19.09
C VAL A 34 -3.95 14.93 -17.92
N ALA A 35 -3.69 16.21 -18.14
CA ALA A 35 -3.27 17.12 -17.07
C ALA A 35 -4.33 17.24 -15.97
N ALA A 36 -5.61 17.31 -16.33
CA ALA A 36 -6.73 17.36 -15.38
C ALA A 36 -6.83 16.04 -14.59
N ILE A 37 -6.75 14.88 -15.25
CA ILE A 37 -6.77 13.57 -14.58
C ILE A 37 -5.59 13.45 -13.62
N LEU A 38 -4.37 13.79 -14.06
CA LEU A 38 -3.19 13.77 -13.20
C LEU A 38 -3.33 14.72 -12.01
N SER A 39 -3.91 15.90 -12.21
CA SER A 39 -4.18 16.86 -11.14
C SER A 39 -5.18 16.32 -10.12
N ILE A 40 -6.24 15.66 -10.57
CA ILE A 40 -7.24 15.01 -9.70
C ILE A 40 -6.58 13.87 -8.92
N LEU A 41 -5.79 13.01 -9.59
CA LEU A 41 -5.07 11.92 -8.93
C LEU A 41 -4.03 12.41 -7.92
N MET A 42 -3.39 13.56 -8.17
CA MET A 42 -2.54 14.23 -7.18
C MET A 42 -3.34 14.80 -6.01
N ALA A 43 -4.46 15.47 -6.29
CA ALA A 43 -5.31 16.07 -5.26
C ALA A 43 -5.97 15.01 -4.35
N THR A 44 -6.38 13.87 -4.92
CA THR A 44 -6.93 12.74 -4.17
C THR A 44 -5.88 11.92 -3.41
N GLY A 45 -4.59 12.21 -3.64
CA GLY A 45 -3.49 11.52 -2.95
C GLY A 45 -3.13 10.14 -3.52
N VAL A 46 -3.80 9.69 -4.57
CA VAL A 46 -3.52 8.38 -5.19
C VAL A 46 -2.10 8.31 -5.77
N LEU A 47 -1.63 9.40 -6.38
CA LEU A 47 -0.26 9.51 -6.91
C LEU A 47 0.74 10.08 -5.90
N SER A 48 0.29 10.92 -4.97
CA SER A 48 1.19 11.73 -4.14
C SER A 48 1.48 11.13 -2.77
N HIS A 49 0.73 10.09 -2.33
CA HIS A 49 0.85 9.60 -0.95
C HIS A 49 0.86 8.07 -0.82
N PRO A 50 1.70 7.31 -1.55
CA PRO A 50 1.85 5.87 -1.33
C PRO A 50 2.28 5.57 0.12
N ALA A 51 3.03 6.49 0.76
CA ALA A 51 3.40 6.40 2.16
C ALA A 51 2.20 6.43 3.12
N ARG A 52 1.15 7.21 2.83
CA ARG A 52 -0.09 7.22 3.63
C ARG A 52 -0.88 5.93 3.46
N GLN A 53 -0.91 5.37 2.26
CA GLN A 53 -1.57 4.10 1.97
C GLN A 53 -0.86 2.93 2.67
N LEU A 54 0.49 2.89 2.61
CA LEU A 54 1.28 1.93 3.38
C LEU A 54 1.00 2.08 4.88
N ALA A 55 0.97 3.30 5.41
CA ALA A 55 0.67 3.54 6.82
C ALA A 55 -0.71 2.99 7.22
N GLY A 56 -1.74 3.19 6.39
CA GLY A 56 -3.06 2.62 6.62
C GLY A 56 -3.07 1.09 6.62
N ALA A 57 -2.35 0.47 5.69
CA ALA A 57 -2.21 -0.98 5.64
C ALA A 57 -1.45 -1.54 6.86
N LEU A 58 -0.36 -0.87 7.25
CA LEU A 58 0.39 -1.21 8.48
C LEU A 58 -0.46 -1.03 9.73
N ASP A 59 -1.27 0.02 9.83
CA ASP A 59 -2.15 0.26 10.99
C ASP A 59 -3.22 -0.82 11.13
N ILE A 60 -3.79 -1.29 10.02
CA ILE A 60 -4.78 -2.38 10.02
C ILE A 60 -4.11 -3.69 10.46
N GLN A 61 -3.00 -4.05 9.81
CA GLN A 61 -2.27 -5.29 10.14
C GLN A 61 -1.78 -5.27 11.57
N GLN A 62 -1.15 -4.18 12.01
CA GLN A 62 -0.67 -4.01 13.38
C GLN A 62 -1.78 -4.18 14.41
N ARG A 63 -2.96 -3.60 14.15
CA ARG A 63 -4.11 -3.70 15.07
C ARG A 63 -4.60 -5.13 15.20
N ASN A 64 -4.73 -5.83 14.06
CA ASN A 64 -5.20 -7.21 14.04
C ASN A 64 -4.20 -8.15 14.73
N THR A 65 -2.93 -8.03 14.39
CA THR A 65 -1.86 -8.86 14.97
C THR A 65 -1.68 -8.58 16.45
N TYR A 66 -1.73 -7.30 16.85
CA TYR A 66 -1.66 -6.91 18.27
C TYR A 66 -2.81 -7.54 19.05
N ALA A 67 -4.05 -7.41 18.60
CA ALA A 67 -5.20 -7.95 19.32
C ALA A 67 -5.13 -9.49 19.44
N ALA A 68 -4.64 -10.18 18.43
CA ALA A 68 -4.47 -11.63 18.47
C ALA A 68 -3.38 -12.07 19.45
N LEU A 69 -2.20 -11.42 19.41
CA LEU A 69 -1.09 -11.74 20.30
C LEU A 69 -1.35 -11.34 21.75
N ASP A 70 -1.94 -10.17 21.97
CA ASP A 70 -2.34 -9.70 23.29
C ASP A 70 -3.29 -10.69 23.95
N ALA A 71 -4.36 -11.09 23.25
CA ALA A 71 -5.30 -12.10 23.72
C ALA A 71 -4.63 -13.47 23.95
N GLN A 72 -3.69 -13.89 23.10
CA GLN A 72 -2.96 -15.15 23.29
C GLN A 72 -2.07 -15.09 24.54
N MET A 73 -1.35 -13.99 24.78
CA MET A 73 -0.48 -13.84 25.96
C MET A 73 -1.27 -13.76 27.24
N ASP A 74 -2.43 -13.10 27.23
CA ASP A 74 -3.36 -13.06 28.37
C ASP A 74 -3.92 -14.45 28.67
N ASP A 75 -4.34 -15.19 27.64
CA ASP A 75 -4.83 -16.55 27.76
C ASP A 75 -3.78 -17.51 28.33
N LEU A 76 -2.55 -17.46 27.80
CA LEU A 76 -1.43 -18.24 28.33
C LEU A 76 -1.13 -17.88 29.80
N THR A 77 -1.18 -16.59 30.15
CA THR A 77 -0.94 -16.14 31.53
C THR A 77 -2.04 -16.66 32.47
N ALA A 78 -3.30 -16.58 32.05
CA ALA A 78 -4.42 -17.08 32.85
C ALA A 78 -4.33 -18.61 33.06
N HIS A 79 -4.03 -19.36 32.01
CA HIS A 79 -3.84 -20.82 32.11
C HIS A 79 -2.60 -21.17 32.93
N GLY A 80 -1.51 -20.38 32.82
CA GLY A 80 -0.29 -20.56 33.63
C GLY A 80 -0.57 -20.37 35.13
N VAL A 81 -1.33 -19.35 35.50
CA VAL A 81 -1.75 -19.11 36.88
C VAL A 81 -2.63 -20.24 37.40
N ALA A 82 -3.64 -20.65 36.62
CA ALA A 82 -4.52 -21.77 36.99
C ALA A 82 -3.76 -23.10 37.14
N LEU A 83 -2.79 -23.35 36.25
CA LEU A 83 -1.89 -24.50 36.32
C LEU A 83 -1.04 -24.45 37.59
N SER A 84 -0.42 -23.32 37.90
CA SER A 84 0.40 -23.12 39.08
C SER A 84 -0.38 -23.43 40.38
N GLU A 85 -1.60 -22.89 40.52
CA GLU A 85 -2.46 -23.15 41.66
C GLU A 85 -2.84 -24.64 41.78
N LYS A 86 -3.09 -25.31 40.64
CA LYS A 86 -3.41 -26.73 40.60
C LYS A 86 -2.22 -27.58 41.01
N LEU A 87 -1.03 -27.27 40.47
CA LEU A 87 0.23 -27.96 40.80
C LEU A 87 0.58 -27.78 42.26
N GLY A 88 0.40 -26.59 42.85
CA GLY A 88 0.63 -26.34 44.27
C GLY A 88 -0.27 -27.20 45.16
N ARG A 89 -1.58 -27.24 44.89
CA ARG A 89 -2.53 -28.10 45.61
C ARG A 89 -2.20 -29.60 45.50
N GLU A 90 -1.86 -30.07 44.31
CA GLU A 90 -1.47 -31.49 44.08
C GLU A 90 -0.15 -31.85 44.77
N LEU A 91 0.82 -30.94 44.80
CA LEU A 91 2.07 -31.07 45.55
C LEU A 91 1.83 -31.21 47.04
N ASP A 92 1.05 -30.29 47.64
CA ASP A 92 0.72 -30.34 49.06
C ASP A 92 -0.03 -31.64 49.43
N ALA A 93 -0.99 -32.03 48.61
CA ALA A 93 -1.72 -33.30 48.81
C ALA A 93 -0.82 -34.54 48.69
N PHE A 94 0.16 -34.51 47.79
CA PHE A 94 1.12 -35.59 47.66
C PHE A 94 2.06 -35.69 48.87
N LEU A 95 2.63 -34.57 49.29
CA LEU A 95 3.51 -34.51 50.47
C LEU A 95 2.78 -34.92 51.76
N ALA A 96 1.56 -34.45 51.94
CA ALA A 96 0.72 -34.86 53.06
C ALA A 96 0.41 -36.35 53.07
N ALA A 97 0.09 -36.95 51.92
CA ALA A 97 -0.17 -38.39 51.78
C ALA A 97 1.04 -39.25 52.06
N LYS A 98 2.25 -38.75 51.74
CA LYS A 98 3.53 -39.43 52.02
C LYS A 98 4.03 -39.13 53.44
N GLY A 99 3.52 -38.11 54.11
CA GLY A 99 3.97 -37.67 55.43
C GLY A 99 5.39 -37.10 55.44
N ILE A 100 5.86 -36.53 54.33
CA ILE A 100 7.22 -36.00 54.16
C ILE A 100 7.19 -34.47 53.92
N PRO A 101 8.20 -33.77 54.45
CA PRO A 101 8.36 -32.33 54.12
C PRO A 101 8.88 -32.17 52.69
N PHE A 102 8.70 -30.99 52.10
CA PHE A 102 9.12 -30.67 50.73
C PHE A 102 10.64 -30.95 50.48
N ASP A 103 11.49 -30.57 51.43
CA ASP A 103 12.93 -30.68 51.30
C ASP A 103 13.42 -32.15 51.28
N ALA A 104 12.60 -33.10 51.80
CA ALA A 104 12.89 -34.54 51.74
C ALA A 104 12.80 -35.13 50.32
N LEU A 105 12.32 -34.34 49.33
CA LEU A 105 12.38 -34.71 47.92
C LEU A 105 13.80 -34.65 47.33
N ASN A 106 14.69 -33.84 47.93
CA ASN A 106 16.11 -33.85 47.49
C ASN A 106 16.73 -35.24 47.67
N ASP A 107 17.55 -35.63 46.72
CA ASP A 107 18.24 -36.93 46.69
C ASP A 107 17.30 -38.16 46.69
N ASP A 108 16.00 -37.95 46.39
CA ASP A 108 15.04 -39.06 46.25
C ASP A 108 14.41 -39.10 44.85
N PRO A 109 15.15 -39.59 43.86
CA PRO A 109 14.67 -39.66 42.47
C PRO A 109 13.42 -40.55 42.30
N GLY A 110 13.18 -41.51 43.17
CA GLY A 110 12.02 -42.39 43.14
C GLY A 110 10.73 -41.65 43.47
N THR A 111 10.74 -40.91 44.60
CA THR A 111 9.61 -40.06 45.01
C THR A 111 9.37 -38.89 44.07
N ILE A 112 10.43 -38.32 43.48
CA ILE A 112 10.32 -37.30 42.43
C ILE A 112 9.57 -37.89 41.21
N ALA A 113 9.96 -39.10 40.73
CA ALA A 113 9.33 -39.73 39.59
C ALA A 113 7.83 -40.04 39.83
N GLU A 114 7.44 -40.42 41.06
CA GLU A 114 6.02 -40.61 41.43
C GLU A 114 5.25 -39.28 41.41
N LEU A 115 5.86 -38.22 41.92
CA LEU A 115 5.27 -36.87 41.90
C LEU A 115 5.09 -36.39 40.46
N GLU A 116 6.09 -36.54 39.60
CA GLU A 116 6.01 -36.15 38.18
C GLU A 116 4.88 -36.89 37.46
N LYS A 117 4.68 -38.19 37.73
CA LYS A 117 3.56 -38.99 37.20
C LYS A 117 2.21 -38.40 37.65
N ARG A 118 2.10 -37.97 38.92
CA ARG A 118 0.87 -37.38 39.45
C ARG A 118 0.60 -36.01 38.81
N LEU A 119 1.62 -35.18 38.63
CA LEU A 119 1.50 -33.85 38.07
C LEU A 119 1.39 -33.83 36.54
N TYR A 120 1.56 -34.97 35.86
CA TYR A 120 1.43 -35.08 34.41
C TYR A 120 0.04 -34.71 33.90
N ALA A 121 -1.03 -35.21 34.51
CA ALA A 121 -2.39 -35.01 34.03
C ALA A 121 -2.81 -33.54 33.97
N PRO A 122 -2.60 -32.68 35.02
CA PRO A 122 -2.83 -31.27 34.90
C PRO A 122 -1.95 -30.58 33.85
N LEU A 123 -0.69 -31.01 33.70
CA LEU A 123 0.23 -30.45 32.72
C LEU A 123 -0.21 -30.74 31.29
N SER A 124 -0.48 -32.02 30.98
CA SER A 124 -0.92 -32.47 29.66
C SER A 124 -2.26 -31.86 29.26
N SER A 125 -3.22 -31.79 30.18
CA SER A 125 -4.51 -31.18 29.90
C SER A 125 -4.40 -29.67 29.59
N THR A 126 -3.50 -28.96 30.27
CA THR A 126 -3.26 -27.55 29.99
C THR A 126 -2.53 -27.36 28.66
N LEU A 127 -1.55 -28.20 28.33
CA LEU A 127 -0.87 -28.19 27.03
C LEU A 127 -1.87 -28.33 25.87
N SER A 128 -2.82 -29.26 26.01
CA SER A 128 -3.84 -29.49 24.97
C SER A 128 -4.88 -28.36 24.88
N ALA A 129 -5.05 -27.58 25.94
CA ALA A 129 -6.02 -26.48 25.99
C ALA A 129 -5.45 -25.12 25.55
N THR A 130 -4.13 -25.02 25.40
CA THR A 130 -3.44 -23.75 25.14
C THR A 130 -2.71 -23.71 23.82
N SER A 131 -2.56 -22.52 23.27
CA SER A 131 -1.82 -22.28 22.00
C SER A 131 -0.34 -22.04 22.28
N CYS A 132 0.38 -23.11 22.66
CA CYS A 132 1.82 -23.08 22.96
C CYS A 132 2.54 -24.30 22.35
N SER A 133 3.87 -24.28 22.28
CA SER A 133 4.69 -25.37 21.73
C SER A 133 5.13 -26.39 22.77
N GLY A 134 5.07 -26.01 24.04
CA GLY A 134 5.44 -26.87 25.17
C GLY A 134 4.98 -26.29 26.50
N ILE A 135 5.05 -27.13 27.53
CA ILE A 135 4.64 -26.78 28.88
C ILE A 135 5.56 -27.46 29.88
N PHE A 136 5.83 -26.83 30.97
CA PHE A 136 6.73 -27.38 31.97
C PHE A 136 6.38 -26.97 33.40
N PHE A 137 6.89 -27.73 34.35
CA PHE A 137 7.09 -27.27 35.71
C PHE A 137 8.47 -27.72 36.20
N CYS A 138 9.05 -26.98 37.13
CA CYS A 138 10.20 -27.41 37.91
C CYS A 138 9.99 -27.03 39.37
N LEU A 139 10.44 -27.91 40.26
CA LEU A 139 10.40 -27.72 41.70
C LEU A 139 11.77 -27.35 42.22
N ASN A 140 11.84 -26.57 43.28
CA ASN A 140 13.12 -26.14 43.90
C ASN A 140 13.79 -27.28 44.69
N VAL A 141 13.88 -28.46 44.07
CA VAL A 141 14.56 -29.66 44.58
C VAL A 141 15.34 -30.30 43.44
N THR A 142 16.36 -31.09 43.76
CA THR A 142 17.13 -31.84 42.76
C THR A 142 17.21 -33.33 43.12
N ALA A 143 17.28 -34.19 42.11
CA ALA A 143 17.39 -35.63 42.27
C ALA A 143 18.76 -36.05 42.81
N ASN A 144 19.78 -35.20 42.71
CA ASN A 144 21.13 -35.50 43.22
C ASN A 144 21.91 -34.20 43.60
N THR A 145 21.97 -33.90 44.87
CA THR A 145 22.69 -32.75 45.41
C THR A 145 24.23 -32.84 45.32
N SER A 146 24.76 -34.04 45.01
CA SER A 146 26.20 -34.26 44.90
C SER A 146 26.79 -33.82 43.56
N LEU A 147 25.97 -33.48 42.58
CA LEU A 147 26.42 -33.00 41.27
C LEU A 147 27.04 -31.60 41.35
N PRO A 148 28.09 -31.29 40.60
CA PRO A 148 28.75 -29.97 40.64
C PRO A 148 27.79 -28.82 40.27
N ASP A 149 26.82 -29.06 39.44
CA ASP A 149 25.81 -28.13 38.95
C ASP A 149 24.43 -28.29 39.62
N ALA A 150 24.34 -29.09 40.69
CA ALA A 150 23.09 -29.32 41.44
C ALA A 150 22.41 -28.03 41.88
N GLY A 151 23.16 -26.94 42.09
CA GLY A 151 22.61 -25.62 42.43
C GLY A 151 21.66 -25.05 41.34
N ALA A 152 21.87 -25.44 40.09
CA ALA A 152 21.06 -25.00 38.97
C ALA A 152 20.07 -26.06 38.46
N LEU A 153 20.30 -27.35 38.81
CA LEU A 153 19.42 -28.44 38.37
C LEU A 153 18.17 -28.52 39.25
N ARG A 154 17.03 -28.73 38.59
CA ARG A 154 15.72 -28.80 39.26
C ARG A 154 14.91 -29.95 38.70
N ALA A 155 14.34 -30.74 39.59
CA ALA A 155 13.41 -31.81 39.26
C ALA A 155 12.10 -31.23 38.69
N GLY A 156 11.58 -31.85 37.65
CA GLY A 156 10.33 -31.43 37.01
C GLY A 156 10.11 -32.07 35.67
N LEU A 157 9.01 -31.75 35.04
CA LEU A 157 8.59 -32.32 33.79
C LEU A 157 8.43 -31.24 32.71
N TYR A 158 9.04 -31.44 31.56
CA TYR A 158 8.92 -30.59 30.40
C TYR A 158 8.40 -31.37 29.19
N LEU A 159 7.18 -31.07 28.80
CA LEU A 159 6.48 -31.66 27.68
C LEU A 159 6.49 -30.73 26.48
N ARG A 160 6.73 -31.30 25.30
CA ARG A 160 6.71 -30.53 24.04
C ARG A 160 5.95 -31.32 22.97
N TYR A 161 5.41 -30.63 21.99
CA TYR A 161 4.92 -31.25 20.78
C TYR A 161 6.08 -31.70 19.88
N SER A 162 6.05 -32.92 19.36
CA SER A 162 7.05 -33.45 18.42
C SER A 162 6.83 -32.94 17.00
N GLY A 163 5.58 -32.67 16.63
CA GLY A 163 5.17 -32.11 15.35
C GLY A 163 4.35 -30.86 15.56
N LEU A 164 4.94 -29.68 15.26
CA LEU A 164 4.27 -28.41 15.39
C LEU A 164 3.38 -28.17 14.17
N GLN A 165 2.15 -28.67 14.21
CA GLN A 165 1.10 -28.31 13.27
C GLN A 165 0.11 -27.36 13.97
N PRO A 166 -0.10 -26.13 13.46
CA PRO A 166 -0.93 -25.12 14.14
C PRO A 166 -2.40 -25.52 14.34
N THR A 167 -2.86 -26.57 13.67
CA THR A 167 -4.29 -26.88 13.56
C THR A 167 -4.76 -28.12 14.30
N VAL A 168 -3.89 -29.08 14.60
CA VAL A 168 -4.29 -30.32 15.32
C VAL A 168 -3.08 -30.91 16.05
N ALA A 169 -2.94 -30.64 17.35
CA ALA A 169 -2.05 -31.40 18.19
C ALA A 169 -2.81 -32.63 18.72
N SER A 170 -2.34 -33.84 18.42
CA SER A 170 -2.84 -35.07 19.03
C SER A 170 -1.99 -35.41 20.27
N GLU A 171 -2.60 -36.08 21.25
CA GLU A 171 -1.84 -36.54 22.45
C GLU A 171 -0.65 -37.44 22.10
N GLN A 172 -0.66 -38.09 20.94
CA GLN A 172 0.42 -38.92 20.44
C GLN A 172 1.67 -38.14 20.02
N ASP A 173 1.53 -36.83 19.79
CA ASP A 173 2.63 -35.98 19.37
C ASP A 173 3.38 -35.33 20.54
N VAL A 174 3.03 -35.68 21.79
CA VAL A 174 3.68 -35.14 23.00
C VAL A 174 4.91 -35.97 23.36
N ILE A 175 6.03 -35.31 23.52
CA ILE A 175 7.31 -35.89 23.93
C ILE A 175 7.78 -35.32 25.25
N CYS A 176 8.49 -36.14 26.04
CA CYS A 176 9.18 -35.66 27.25
C CYS A 176 10.56 -35.09 26.87
N PHE A 177 10.76 -33.78 27.08
CA PHE A 177 12.04 -33.12 26.87
C PHE A 177 12.92 -33.16 28.12
N ARG A 178 12.31 -32.98 29.34
CA ARG A 178 12.96 -33.13 30.64
C ARG A 178 12.00 -33.85 31.58
N GLY A 179 12.57 -34.63 32.49
CA GLY A 179 11.82 -35.35 33.51
C GLY A 179 12.46 -36.70 33.88
N ALA A 180 12.08 -37.28 34.99
CA ALA A 180 12.59 -38.56 35.42
C ALA A 180 12.28 -39.69 34.40
N ALA A 181 13.28 -40.52 34.10
CA ALA A 181 13.11 -41.63 33.14
C ALA A 181 12.00 -42.61 33.54
N GLU A 182 11.81 -42.84 34.84
CA GLU A 182 10.77 -43.68 35.37
C GLU A 182 9.37 -43.10 35.19
N ALA A 183 9.26 -41.78 35.34
CA ALA A 183 8.01 -41.07 35.06
C ALA A 183 7.65 -41.17 33.58
N SER A 184 8.59 -40.86 32.69
CA SER A 184 8.40 -40.94 31.24
C SER A 184 8.00 -42.35 30.75
N ARG A 185 8.68 -43.38 31.25
CA ARG A 185 8.34 -44.79 30.92
C ARG A 185 6.96 -45.19 31.48
N GLY A 186 6.65 -44.80 32.72
CA GLY A 186 5.35 -45.10 33.34
C GLY A 186 4.18 -44.40 32.65
N LEU A 187 4.42 -43.26 32.03
CA LEU A 187 3.44 -42.47 31.24
C LEU A 187 3.46 -42.83 29.75
N GLN A 188 4.32 -43.77 29.34
CA GLN A 188 4.51 -44.16 27.92
C GLN A 188 4.86 -42.99 27.00
N LEU A 189 5.56 -41.99 27.51
CA LEU A 189 5.99 -40.83 26.74
C LEU A 189 7.26 -41.17 25.95
N GLN A 190 7.31 -40.75 24.70
CA GLN A 190 8.54 -40.75 23.93
C GLN A 190 9.48 -39.71 24.50
N MET A 191 10.73 -40.07 24.79
CA MET A 191 11.76 -39.14 25.24
C MET A 191 12.41 -38.46 24.04
N HIS A 192 12.67 -37.17 24.18
CA HIS A 192 13.41 -36.39 23.17
C HIS A 192 14.84 -36.92 23.02
N ASN A 193 15.44 -36.79 21.84
CA ASN A 193 16.83 -37.22 21.59
C ASN A 193 17.89 -36.48 22.45
N ARG A 194 17.54 -35.28 22.96
CA ARG A 194 18.34 -34.50 23.91
C ARG A 194 17.68 -34.51 25.30
N TRP A 195 17.04 -35.58 25.67
CA TRP A 195 16.40 -35.74 26.96
C TRP A 195 17.43 -35.65 28.11
N ASN A 196 16.99 -35.07 29.24
CA ASN A 196 17.74 -35.00 30.49
C ASN A 196 16.76 -35.15 31.67
N PRO A 197 17.15 -35.80 32.79
CA PRO A 197 16.24 -36.02 33.91
C PRO A 197 15.80 -34.75 34.63
N GLU A 198 16.55 -33.65 34.55
CA GLU A 198 16.29 -32.42 35.26
C GLU A 198 16.38 -31.21 34.33
N LEU A 199 15.75 -30.11 34.77
CA LEU A 199 15.84 -28.81 34.10
C LEU A 199 17.01 -28.02 34.67
N ASN A 200 17.84 -27.44 33.80
CA ASN A 200 18.84 -26.48 34.20
C ASN A 200 18.22 -25.07 34.21
N THR A 201 17.89 -24.58 35.43
CA THR A 201 17.22 -23.30 35.59
C THR A 201 18.12 -22.10 35.37
N ALA A 202 19.45 -22.25 35.41
CA ALA A 202 20.39 -21.17 35.07
C ALA A 202 20.25 -20.71 33.61
N LEU A 203 19.68 -21.54 32.76
CA LEU A 203 19.41 -21.22 31.34
C LEU A 203 18.04 -20.58 31.09
N ILE A 204 17.22 -20.47 32.14
CA ILE A 204 15.92 -19.79 32.06
C ILE A 204 16.10 -18.38 32.64
N PRO A 205 16.12 -17.32 31.80
CA PRO A 205 16.30 -15.96 32.27
C PRO A 205 15.22 -15.57 33.27
N GLY A 206 15.63 -15.08 34.45
CA GLY A 206 14.72 -14.68 35.52
C GLY A 206 14.32 -15.80 36.48
N SER A 207 14.80 -17.04 36.33
CA SER A 207 14.49 -18.16 37.22
C SER A 207 14.88 -17.90 38.69
N GLU A 208 16.02 -17.28 38.96
CA GLU A 208 16.44 -16.91 40.31
C GLU A 208 15.45 -15.94 40.97
N ARG A 209 14.98 -14.96 40.22
CA ARG A 209 13.96 -14.01 40.68
C ARG A 209 12.65 -14.71 41.03
N LEU A 210 12.24 -15.71 40.21
CA LEU A 210 11.05 -16.50 40.48
C LEU A 210 11.19 -17.32 41.76
N LEU A 211 12.28 -18.06 41.90
CA LEU A 211 12.53 -18.92 43.05
C LEU A 211 12.72 -18.17 44.37
N SER A 212 13.20 -16.91 44.30
CA SER A 212 13.34 -16.00 45.45
C SER A 212 12.15 -15.07 45.64
N SER A 213 11.11 -15.20 44.80
CA SER A 213 9.92 -14.35 44.86
C SER A 213 9.17 -14.49 46.20
N GLN A 214 8.70 -13.37 46.74
CA GLN A 214 7.78 -13.31 47.88
C GLN A 214 6.35 -12.97 47.42
N ALA A 215 5.99 -13.36 46.20
CA ALA A 215 4.65 -13.11 45.66
C ALA A 215 3.59 -13.82 46.49
N SER A 216 2.54 -13.12 46.88
CA SER A 216 1.41 -13.68 47.63
C SER A 216 0.45 -14.46 46.71
N ARG A 217 0.51 -14.23 45.42
CA ARG A 217 -0.30 -14.88 44.40
C ARG A 217 0.55 -15.24 43.19
N PRO A 218 0.28 -16.35 42.50
CA PRO A 218 1.05 -16.76 41.30
C PRO A 218 1.11 -15.68 40.21
N ALA A 219 0.03 -14.94 40.00
CA ALA A 219 -0.05 -13.88 39.02
C ALA A 219 0.95 -12.73 39.27
N GLU A 220 1.18 -12.36 40.52
CA GLU A 220 2.08 -11.25 40.91
C GLU A 220 3.54 -11.57 40.64
N GLY A 221 3.91 -12.86 40.62
CA GLY A 221 5.25 -13.31 40.35
C GLY A 221 5.48 -13.78 38.92
N SER A 222 4.47 -13.74 38.06
CA SER A 222 4.59 -14.21 36.69
C SER A 222 5.51 -13.29 35.86
N LEU A 223 6.29 -13.87 34.97
CA LEU A 223 7.16 -13.14 34.04
C LEU A 223 7.32 -13.87 32.71
N TRP A 224 7.63 -13.12 31.67
CA TRP A 224 8.09 -13.65 30.41
C TRP A 224 9.61 -13.70 30.38
N ALA A 225 10.20 -14.88 30.24
CA ALA A 225 11.64 -15.01 30.07
C ALA A 225 12.04 -14.42 28.71
N LYS A 226 13.18 -13.73 28.67
CA LYS A 226 13.77 -13.29 27.42
C LYS A 226 14.01 -14.51 26.52
N ARG A 227 13.83 -14.33 25.20
CA ARG A 227 14.12 -15.38 24.22
C ARG A 227 15.49 -15.98 24.48
N THR A 228 15.55 -17.28 24.63
CA THR A 228 16.75 -18.03 25.00
C THR A 228 16.87 -19.30 24.17
N GLU A 229 18.10 -19.76 23.98
CA GLU A 229 18.35 -21.05 23.36
C GLU A 229 17.90 -22.17 24.30
N LEU A 230 17.13 -23.11 23.77
CA LEU A 230 16.72 -24.29 24.51
C LEU A 230 17.90 -25.26 24.56
N LEU A 231 18.35 -25.57 25.80
CA LEU A 231 19.59 -26.31 26.06
C LEU A 231 19.74 -27.56 25.19
N ASP A 232 20.93 -27.75 24.64
CA ASP A 232 21.34 -28.86 23.76
C ASP A 232 20.52 -28.97 22.47
N THR A 233 19.82 -27.90 22.10
CA THR A 233 19.13 -27.79 20.81
C THR A 233 19.60 -26.53 20.09
N TRP A 234 19.22 -26.35 18.85
CA TRP A 234 19.40 -25.08 18.12
C TRP A 234 18.10 -24.28 18.06
N GLU A 235 17.15 -24.67 18.89
CA GLU A 235 15.86 -24.01 18.97
C GLU A 235 15.91 -22.88 19.98
N TYR A 236 15.21 -21.79 19.66
CA TYR A 236 15.01 -20.69 20.56
C TYR A 236 13.56 -20.65 21.03
N VAL A 237 13.39 -20.30 22.30
CA VAL A 237 12.09 -20.27 22.95
C VAL A 237 11.93 -19.01 23.80
N THR A 238 10.70 -18.57 23.94
CA THR A 238 10.26 -17.60 24.94
C THR A 238 9.34 -18.34 25.90
N LEU A 239 9.60 -18.18 27.19
CA LEU A 239 8.90 -18.90 28.23
C LEU A 239 8.05 -17.95 29.08
N LEU A 240 6.78 -18.25 29.25
CA LEU A 240 6.00 -17.75 30.38
C LEU A 240 6.38 -18.55 31.60
N CYS A 241 6.70 -17.90 32.71
CA CYS A 241 7.04 -18.53 33.97
C CYS A 241 6.15 -18.00 35.09
N VAL A 242 5.54 -18.90 35.85
CA VAL A 242 4.62 -18.59 36.94
C VAL A 242 5.04 -19.34 38.20
N PRO A 243 5.29 -18.69 39.34
CA PRO A 243 5.72 -19.37 40.56
C PRO A 243 4.65 -20.34 41.08
N ILE A 244 5.06 -21.51 41.58
CA ILE A 244 4.22 -22.48 42.25
C ILE A 244 4.31 -22.22 43.74
N LEU A 245 3.16 -21.92 44.36
CA LEU A 245 3.06 -21.64 45.78
C LEU A 245 2.41 -22.84 46.50
N ASP A 246 2.95 -23.20 47.67
CA ASP A 246 2.28 -24.12 48.59
C ASP A 246 1.17 -23.42 49.38
N GLY A 247 0.41 -24.20 50.17
CA GLY A 247 -0.66 -23.67 51.04
C GLY A 247 -0.22 -22.64 52.07
N SER A 248 1.09 -22.54 52.34
CA SER A 248 1.70 -21.51 53.21
C SER A 248 2.05 -20.21 52.48
N GLY A 249 1.96 -20.19 51.16
CA GLY A 249 2.39 -19.09 50.30
C GLY A 249 3.89 -19.11 50.00
N THR A 250 4.59 -20.22 50.30
CA THR A 250 6.03 -20.36 49.97
C THR A 250 6.20 -20.83 48.54
N VAL A 251 7.14 -20.22 47.80
CA VAL A 251 7.48 -20.63 46.42
C VAL A 251 8.23 -21.95 46.47
N ARG A 252 7.63 -23.00 45.89
CA ARG A 252 8.21 -24.35 45.80
C ARG A 252 8.80 -24.66 44.42
N GLY A 253 8.65 -23.77 43.48
CA GLY A 253 9.11 -23.92 42.11
C GLY A 253 8.40 -22.95 41.17
N PHE A 254 8.41 -23.24 39.89
CA PHE A 254 7.62 -22.53 38.90
C PHE A 254 7.16 -23.46 37.78
N CYS A 255 6.08 -23.06 37.12
CA CYS A 255 5.61 -23.73 35.91
C CYS A 255 5.49 -22.71 34.79
N GLY A 256 5.30 -23.16 33.58
CA GLY A 256 5.14 -22.24 32.47
C GLY A 256 4.87 -22.89 31.14
N MET A 257 4.77 -22.04 30.13
CA MET A 257 4.45 -22.39 28.76
C MET A 257 5.52 -21.88 27.82
N GLU A 258 5.77 -22.63 26.77
CA GLU A 258 6.77 -22.35 25.76
C GLU A 258 6.12 -21.83 24.47
N ILE A 259 6.67 -20.74 23.96
CA ILE A 259 6.49 -20.33 22.56
C ILE A 259 7.84 -20.50 21.87
N SER A 260 7.99 -21.55 21.04
CA SER A 260 9.20 -21.72 20.24
C SER A 260 9.16 -20.82 18.99
N ASP A 261 10.35 -20.45 18.49
CA ASP A 261 10.48 -19.68 17.24
C ASP A 261 9.76 -20.37 16.08
N LEU A 262 9.88 -21.71 15.99
CA LEU A 262 9.22 -22.49 14.95
C LEU A 262 7.69 -22.41 15.08
N TYR A 263 7.15 -22.60 16.30
CA TYR A 263 5.71 -22.49 16.55
C TYR A 263 5.19 -21.11 16.18
N PHE A 264 5.88 -20.07 16.60
CA PHE A 264 5.50 -18.70 16.31
C PHE A 264 5.55 -18.41 14.80
N SER A 265 6.58 -18.89 14.10
CA SER A 265 6.70 -18.70 12.65
C SER A 265 5.60 -19.41 11.88
N LEU A 266 5.18 -20.61 12.32
CA LEU A 266 4.06 -21.37 11.71
C LEU A 266 2.70 -20.74 12.01
N SER A 267 2.57 -20.04 13.14
CA SER A 267 1.32 -19.38 13.55
C SER A 267 1.16 -17.97 12.97
N HIS A 268 2.26 -17.33 12.55
CA HIS A 268 2.30 -15.95 12.07
C HIS A 268 3.01 -15.87 10.72
N ASP A 269 2.29 -16.30 9.67
CA ASP A 269 2.75 -16.18 8.29
C ASP A 269 2.92 -14.73 7.85
N THR A 270 3.78 -14.53 6.86
CA THR A 270 3.89 -13.23 6.19
C THR A 270 2.60 -12.88 5.47
N VAL A 271 2.10 -11.68 5.71
CA VAL A 271 0.94 -11.15 4.98
C VAL A 271 1.43 -10.45 3.72
N SER A 272 1.09 -11.02 2.56
CA SER A 272 1.41 -10.39 1.28
C SER A 272 0.57 -9.13 1.07
N SER A 273 1.23 -8.03 0.76
CA SER A 273 0.58 -6.77 0.43
C SER A 273 1.14 -6.19 -0.87
N THR A 274 0.43 -5.23 -1.43
CA THR A 274 0.87 -4.47 -2.61
C THR A 274 2.21 -3.75 -2.40
N TYR A 275 2.55 -3.48 -1.14
CA TYR A 275 3.76 -2.73 -0.75
C TYR A 275 4.94 -3.64 -0.37
N GLY A 276 4.75 -4.93 -0.40
CA GLY A 276 5.69 -5.96 0.04
C GLY A 276 5.10 -6.85 1.12
N ASN A 277 5.85 -7.86 1.51
CA ASN A 277 5.46 -8.77 2.57
C ASN A 277 5.55 -8.08 3.93
N MET A 278 4.48 -8.17 4.73
CA MET A 278 4.42 -7.69 6.10
C MET A 278 4.85 -8.79 7.05
N LEU A 279 5.88 -8.50 7.82
CA LEU A 279 6.47 -9.39 8.81
C LEU A 279 5.91 -9.05 10.19
N THR A 280 5.64 -10.08 10.98
CA THR A 280 5.24 -9.93 12.38
C THR A 280 6.38 -10.34 13.30
N LEU A 281 6.64 -9.54 14.33
CA LEU A 281 7.62 -9.85 15.37
C LEU A 281 7.00 -9.59 16.75
N LEU A 282 7.40 -10.41 17.70
CA LEU A 282 7.26 -10.13 19.13
C LEU A 282 8.66 -9.82 19.67
N ALA A 283 8.93 -8.59 20.06
CA ALA A 283 10.29 -8.14 20.34
C ALA A 283 10.35 -7.22 21.57
N PRO A 284 11.42 -7.29 22.37
CA PRO A 284 11.70 -6.30 23.40
C PRO A 284 12.06 -4.95 22.76
N ILE A 285 11.52 -3.87 23.32
CA ILE A 285 11.83 -2.49 22.91
C ILE A 285 12.32 -1.72 24.14
N ASP A 286 13.55 -1.25 24.06
CA ASP A 286 14.14 -0.37 25.06
C ASP A 286 14.42 1.01 24.45
N GLY A 287 13.57 1.98 24.81
CA GLY A 287 13.63 3.33 24.27
C GLY A 287 13.52 3.40 22.76
N ASP A 288 14.61 3.73 22.08
CA ASP A 288 14.68 3.83 20.61
C ASP A 288 15.31 2.58 19.94
N LYS A 289 15.45 1.47 20.68
CA LYS A 289 16.10 0.24 20.22
C LYS A 289 15.14 -0.94 20.28
N LEU A 290 15.06 -1.65 19.17
CA LEU A 290 14.38 -2.94 19.07
C LEU A 290 15.45 -4.03 19.06
N ASP A 291 15.42 -4.91 20.07
CA ASP A 291 16.37 -6.02 20.22
C ASP A 291 15.89 -7.22 19.38
N LEU A 292 16.56 -7.48 18.26
CA LEU A 292 16.27 -8.65 17.43
C LEU A 292 16.73 -9.96 18.07
N SER A 293 17.77 -9.93 18.91
CA SER A 293 18.26 -11.14 19.58
C SER A 293 17.24 -11.68 20.60
N GLY A 294 16.47 -10.77 21.18
CA GLY A 294 15.35 -11.11 22.07
C GLY A 294 14.00 -11.27 21.36
N ALA A 295 13.95 -11.13 20.03
CA ALA A 295 12.72 -11.16 19.27
C ALA A 295 12.38 -12.56 18.75
N VAL A 296 11.08 -12.86 18.76
CA VAL A 296 10.50 -14.03 18.06
C VAL A 296 9.93 -13.56 16.73
N LEU A 297 10.35 -14.20 15.65
CA LEU A 297 10.02 -13.81 14.30
C LEU A 297 8.90 -14.68 13.73
N GLY A 298 7.89 -14.06 13.13
CA GLY A 298 6.92 -14.75 12.26
C GLY A 298 7.61 -15.31 11.00
N ALA A 299 6.90 -16.11 10.23
CA ALA A 299 7.45 -16.66 8.99
C ALA A 299 7.94 -15.52 8.08
N THR A 300 9.11 -15.67 7.53
CA THR A 300 9.70 -14.72 6.61
C THR A 300 10.35 -15.43 5.44
N ASN A 301 10.02 -14.98 4.23
CA ASN A 301 10.74 -15.36 3.01
C ASN A 301 11.95 -14.42 2.76
N ASP A 302 12.16 -13.44 3.63
CA ASP A 302 13.30 -12.53 3.54
C ASP A 302 14.41 -13.03 4.46
N SER A 303 15.40 -13.68 3.87
CA SER A 303 16.60 -14.19 4.56
C SER A 303 17.49 -13.11 5.20
N ARG A 304 17.13 -11.82 5.06
CA ARG A 304 17.92 -10.69 5.56
C ARG A 304 17.56 -10.29 6.97
N LEU A 305 16.32 -10.56 7.39
CA LEU A 305 15.93 -10.33 8.78
C LEU A 305 16.26 -11.58 9.59
N THR A 306 17.36 -11.52 10.33
CA THR A 306 17.76 -12.56 11.29
C THR A 306 17.43 -12.11 12.70
N ALA A 307 17.22 -13.08 13.59
CA ALA A 307 17.02 -12.79 15.02
C ALA A 307 18.33 -12.42 15.72
N GLU A 308 19.08 -11.48 15.14
CA GLU A 308 20.37 -11.02 15.64
C GLU A 308 20.50 -9.50 15.49
N GLY A 309 21.14 -8.87 16.48
CA GLY A 309 21.45 -7.45 16.46
C GLY A 309 20.31 -6.56 16.97
N THR A 310 20.38 -5.28 16.64
CA THR A 310 19.47 -4.24 17.14
C THR A 310 19.08 -3.31 16.01
N LEU A 311 17.80 -3.00 15.91
CA LEU A 311 17.28 -1.99 15.01
C LEU A 311 17.03 -0.68 15.76
N HIS A 312 17.55 0.42 15.23
CA HIS A 312 17.26 1.76 15.73
C HIS A 312 15.90 2.24 15.23
N ILE A 313 15.07 2.72 16.15
CA ILE A 313 13.70 3.21 15.90
C ILE A 313 13.75 4.70 15.65
N LYS A 314 13.29 5.14 14.47
CA LYS A 314 13.16 6.55 14.12
C LYS A 314 11.71 6.87 13.75
N PRO A 315 11.01 7.70 14.53
CA PRO A 315 9.65 8.11 14.19
C PRO A 315 9.64 8.87 12.85
N GLY A 316 8.76 8.49 11.94
CA GLY A 316 8.52 9.17 10.68
C GLY A 316 7.13 9.81 10.64
N LYS A 317 6.85 10.57 9.58
CA LYS A 317 5.56 11.26 9.43
C LYS A 317 4.36 10.30 9.28
N TYR A 318 4.56 9.19 8.61
CA TYR A 318 3.48 8.22 8.29
C TYR A 318 3.69 6.86 8.94
N TYR A 319 4.92 6.44 9.10
CA TYR A 319 5.33 5.16 9.67
C TYR A 319 6.65 5.33 10.44
N THR A 320 6.99 4.35 11.24
CA THR A 320 8.28 4.30 11.94
C THR A 320 9.32 3.60 11.07
N VAL A 321 10.54 4.07 11.10
CA VAL A 321 11.68 3.46 10.40
C VAL A 321 12.53 2.70 11.41
N TYR A 322 12.85 1.46 11.08
CA TYR A 322 13.71 0.57 11.86
C TYR A 322 14.95 0.26 11.02
N ALA A 323 16.13 0.54 11.51
CA ALA A 323 17.36 0.40 10.74
C ALA A 323 18.55 -0.04 11.59
N ASP A 324 19.40 -0.89 11.03
CA ASP A 324 20.69 -1.31 11.61
C ASP A 324 21.90 -0.70 10.90
N GLY A 325 21.69 0.22 9.95
CA GLY A 325 22.73 0.83 9.12
C GLY A 325 22.99 0.10 7.79
N LYS A 326 22.59 -1.16 7.65
CA LYS A 326 22.67 -1.95 6.39
C LYS A 326 21.31 -2.07 5.74
N GLU A 327 20.33 -2.50 6.51
CA GLU A 327 18.96 -2.67 6.05
C GLU A 327 18.04 -1.68 6.77
N SER A 328 16.92 -1.38 6.16
CA SER A 328 15.89 -0.52 6.74
C SER A 328 14.51 -1.10 6.49
N TYR A 329 13.68 -1.02 7.51
CA TYR A 329 12.30 -1.49 7.52
C TYR A 329 11.37 -0.32 7.85
N LEU A 330 10.17 -0.38 7.31
CA LEU A 330 9.09 0.57 7.57
C LEU A 330 8.02 -0.19 8.34
N GLY A 331 7.52 0.36 9.42
CA GLY A 331 6.57 -0.39 10.22
C GLY A 331 5.88 0.40 11.31
N ARG A 332 5.22 -0.37 12.15
CA ARG A 332 4.54 0.07 13.38
C ARG A 332 4.85 -0.89 14.50
N HIS A 333 4.85 -0.41 15.72
CA HIS A 333 4.87 -1.24 16.93
C HIS A 333 3.84 -0.76 17.92
N ARG A 334 3.44 -1.67 18.80
CA ARG A 334 2.62 -1.38 19.97
C ARG A 334 3.11 -2.23 21.13
N LEU A 335 3.32 -1.59 22.28
CA LEU A 335 3.74 -2.26 23.50
C LEU A 335 2.59 -3.10 24.05
N LEU A 336 2.94 -4.28 24.57
CA LEU A 336 2.09 -5.14 25.36
C LEU A 336 2.24 -4.79 26.84
N ASP A 337 1.29 -5.20 27.66
CA ASP A 337 1.41 -5.06 29.12
C ASP A 337 2.42 -6.06 29.73
N ALA A 338 2.93 -6.98 28.89
CA ALA A 338 3.94 -7.96 29.28
C ALA A 338 5.35 -7.38 29.24
N VAL A 339 6.13 -7.69 30.27
CA VAL A 339 7.54 -7.31 30.38
C VAL A 339 8.40 -8.57 30.46
N THR A 340 9.61 -8.48 29.90
CA THR A 340 10.61 -9.55 29.97
C THR A 340 11.22 -9.65 31.37
N SER A 341 11.93 -10.73 31.64
CA SER A 341 12.63 -10.98 32.92
C SER A 341 13.61 -9.89 33.34
N ASP A 342 14.14 -9.13 32.38
CA ASP A 342 15.02 -7.97 32.58
C ASP A 342 14.26 -6.63 32.68
N GLY A 343 12.94 -6.65 32.67
CA GLY A 343 12.07 -5.47 32.85
C GLY A 343 11.85 -4.66 31.58
N VAL A 344 12.28 -5.16 30.42
CA VAL A 344 12.06 -4.51 29.14
C VAL A 344 10.65 -4.86 28.60
N PRO A 345 9.85 -3.87 28.18
CA PRO A 345 8.52 -4.15 27.64
C PRO A 345 8.60 -4.90 26.30
N LEU A 346 7.70 -5.86 26.12
CA LEU A 346 7.48 -6.55 24.85
C LEU A 346 6.58 -5.73 23.94
N ALA A 347 6.84 -5.81 22.66
CA ALA A 347 6.03 -5.15 21.64
C ALA A 347 5.70 -6.10 20.51
N VAL A 348 4.50 -5.96 19.98
CA VAL A 348 4.13 -6.50 18.68
C VAL A 348 4.59 -5.50 17.63
N VAL A 349 5.37 -5.97 16.66
CA VAL A 349 5.95 -5.13 15.61
C VAL A 349 5.55 -5.69 14.25
N THR A 350 5.08 -4.81 13.37
CA THR A 350 4.80 -5.16 11.96
C THR A 350 5.75 -4.38 11.07
N LEU A 351 6.51 -5.07 10.23
CA LEU A 351 7.55 -4.51 9.38
C LEU A 351 7.31 -4.84 7.90
N VAL A 352 7.72 -3.92 7.04
CA VAL A 352 7.87 -4.11 5.58
C VAL A 352 9.28 -3.65 5.20
N THR A 353 9.97 -4.36 4.33
CA THR A 353 11.29 -3.93 3.87
C THR A 353 11.19 -2.62 3.09
N ALA A 354 12.02 -1.64 3.42
CA ALA A 354 12.04 -0.34 2.74
C ALA A 354 12.37 -0.49 1.25
N ASN A 355 13.13 -1.53 0.87
CA ASN A 355 13.47 -1.82 -0.52
C ASN A 355 12.25 -2.28 -1.33
N ALA A 356 11.37 -3.13 -0.76
CA ALA A 356 10.12 -3.54 -1.40
C ALA A 356 9.21 -2.33 -1.65
N PHE A 357 9.04 -1.48 -0.63
CA PHE A 357 8.24 -0.27 -0.76
C PHE A 357 8.81 0.72 -1.80
N ARG A 358 10.14 0.97 -1.80
CA ARG A 358 10.78 1.82 -2.81
C ARG A 358 10.63 1.26 -4.23
N SER A 359 10.70 -0.07 -4.38
CA SER A 359 10.47 -0.74 -5.67
C SER A 359 9.03 -0.57 -6.14
N TYR A 360 8.05 -0.73 -5.26
CA TYR A 360 6.64 -0.45 -5.54
C TYR A 360 6.44 1.00 -5.97
N GLU A 361 6.98 1.97 -5.22
CA GLU A 361 6.86 3.40 -5.52
C GLU A 361 7.45 3.74 -6.89
N ARG A 362 8.63 3.21 -7.20
CA ARG A 362 9.29 3.39 -8.51
C ARG A 362 8.47 2.76 -9.64
N ASN A 363 8.04 1.51 -9.48
CA ASN A 363 7.26 0.80 -10.50
C ASN A 363 5.91 1.46 -10.74
N SER A 364 5.26 1.93 -9.69
CA SER A 364 4.01 2.68 -9.78
C SER A 364 4.19 3.99 -10.56
N ARG A 365 5.24 4.76 -10.28
CA ARG A 365 5.56 6.00 -11.03
C ARG A 365 5.83 5.71 -12.51
N ILE A 366 6.59 4.65 -12.82
CA ILE A 366 6.86 4.24 -14.21
C ILE A 366 5.57 3.82 -14.91
N ALA A 367 4.73 3.01 -14.25
CA ALA A 367 3.46 2.56 -14.81
C ALA A 367 2.52 3.74 -15.15
N TRP A 368 2.41 4.71 -14.25
CA TRP A 368 1.64 5.94 -14.49
C TRP A 368 2.20 6.77 -15.64
N PHE A 369 3.52 6.92 -15.73
CA PHE A 369 4.18 7.62 -16.82
C PHE A 369 3.91 6.93 -18.17
N LEU A 370 4.13 5.62 -18.25
CA LEU A 370 3.89 4.84 -19.47
C LEU A 370 2.41 4.85 -19.87
N GLY A 371 1.50 4.73 -18.90
CA GLY A 371 0.05 4.85 -19.12
C GLY A 371 -0.34 6.21 -19.71
N SER A 372 0.23 7.29 -19.21
CA SER A 372 0.00 8.65 -19.72
C SER A 372 0.52 8.82 -21.14
N VAL A 373 1.72 8.32 -21.43
CA VAL A 373 2.31 8.34 -22.79
C VAL A 373 1.45 7.51 -23.76
N PHE A 374 1.04 6.30 -23.36
CA PHE A 374 0.18 5.46 -24.18
C PHE A 374 -1.15 6.15 -24.49
N PHE A 375 -1.78 6.78 -23.50
CA PHE A 375 -3.03 7.51 -23.69
C PHE A 375 -2.87 8.67 -24.68
N LEU A 376 -1.79 9.45 -24.56
CA LEU A 376 -1.50 10.55 -25.50
C LEU A 376 -1.29 10.05 -26.93
N LEU A 377 -0.57 8.94 -27.11
CA LEU A 377 -0.37 8.32 -28.42
C LEU A 377 -1.71 7.80 -28.99
N ALA A 378 -2.52 7.13 -28.20
CA ALA A 378 -3.84 6.65 -28.62
C ALA A 378 -4.74 7.81 -29.07
N MET A 379 -4.75 8.92 -28.33
CA MET A 379 -5.49 10.12 -28.70
C MET A 379 -4.95 10.78 -29.97
N LEU A 380 -3.64 10.79 -30.19
CA LEU A 380 -3.03 11.29 -31.44
C LEU A 380 -3.46 10.43 -32.63
N VAL A 381 -3.43 9.10 -32.49
CA VAL A 381 -3.89 8.18 -33.53
C VAL A 381 -5.39 8.40 -33.80
N ALA A 382 -6.22 8.47 -32.77
CA ALA A 382 -7.65 8.74 -32.92
C ALA A 382 -7.91 10.09 -33.62
N ALA A 383 -7.17 11.15 -33.24
CA ALA A 383 -7.29 12.46 -33.87
C ALA A 383 -6.88 12.42 -35.35
N THR A 384 -5.81 11.70 -35.71
CA THR A 384 -5.38 11.57 -37.11
C THR A 384 -6.36 10.76 -37.94
N VAL A 385 -6.92 9.66 -37.39
CA VAL A 385 -7.94 8.84 -38.07
C VAL A 385 -9.21 9.67 -38.27
N LEU A 386 -9.69 10.37 -37.25
CA LEU A 386 -10.88 11.20 -37.31
C LEU A 386 -10.69 12.34 -38.34
N SER A 387 -9.53 13.01 -38.30
CA SER A 387 -9.18 14.05 -39.26
C SER A 387 -9.18 13.53 -40.70
N ARG A 388 -8.59 12.34 -40.96
CA ARG A 388 -8.58 11.74 -42.29
C ARG A 388 -9.98 11.30 -42.74
N ARG A 389 -10.76 10.74 -41.84
CA ARG A 389 -12.11 10.21 -42.15
C ARG A 389 -13.15 11.30 -42.41
N PHE A 390 -13.08 12.41 -41.71
CA PHE A 390 -14.08 13.48 -41.81
C PHE A 390 -13.60 14.73 -42.56
N VAL A 391 -12.38 15.20 -42.30
CA VAL A 391 -11.93 16.49 -42.84
C VAL A 391 -11.37 16.35 -44.27
N LYS A 392 -10.72 15.22 -44.57
CA LYS A 392 -10.13 15.01 -45.92
C LYS A 392 -11.22 14.96 -47.00
N PRO A 393 -12.30 14.17 -46.88
CA PRO A 393 -13.36 14.16 -47.87
C PRO A 393 -14.05 15.53 -48.06
N ILE A 394 -14.24 16.27 -46.98
CA ILE A 394 -14.83 17.63 -47.04
C ILE A 394 -13.93 18.57 -47.85
N ASN A 395 -12.64 18.56 -47.59
CA ASN A 395 -11.68 19.41 -48.30
C ASN A 395 -11.56 19.03 -49.80
N GLU A 396 -11.62 17.73 -50.12
CA GLU A 396 -11.59 17.23 -51.50
C GLU A 396 -12.86 17.63 -52.23
N SER A 397 -14.04 17.52 -51.62
CA SER A 397 -15.34 17.93 -52.18
C SER A 397 -15.37 19.46 -52.41
N LEU A 398 -14.91 20.25 -51.47
CA LEU A 398 -14.78 21.72 -51.61
C LEU A 398 -13.78 22.13 -52.72
N ALA A 399 -12.67 21.40 -52.85
CA ALA A 399 -11.68 21.65 -53.89
C ALA A 399 -12.23 21.31 -55.31
N ALA A 400 -13.03 20.24 -55.43
CA ALA A 400 -13.69 19.87 -56.66
C ALA A 400 -14.73 20.93 -57.09
N VAL A 401 -15.49 21.49 -56.17
CA VAL A 401 -16.43 22.61 -56.45
C VAL A 401 -15.66 23.86 -56.92
N ARG A 402 -14.50 24.18 -56.31
CA ARG A 402 -13.66 25.34 -56.73
C ARG A 402 -13.01 25.13 -58.08
N GLY A 403 -12.65 23.91 -58.43
CA GLY A 403 -11.95 23.58 -59.68
C GLY A 403 -12.87 23.39 -60.91
N GLY A 404 -14.20 23.48 -60.73
CA GLY A 404 -15.16 23.31 -61.84
C GLY A 404 -15.19 21.92 -62.43
N THR A 405 -14.59 20.91 -61.77
CA THR A 405 -14.56 19.52 -62.26
C THR A 405 -15.87 18.80 -61.94
N THR A 406 -16.30 18.01 -62.94
CA THR A 406 -17.64 17.37 -62.97
C THR A 406 -17.74 16.10 -62.11
N GLU A 407 -16.64 15.59 -61.58
CA GLU A 407 -16.62 14.41 -60.72
C GLU A 407 -16.76 14.82 -59.25
N VAL A 408 -17.91 14.47 -58.64
CA VAL A 408 -18.16 14.67 -57.23
C VAL A 408 -17.73 13.43 -56.47
N VAL A 409 -16.68 13.57 -55.66
CA VAL A 409 -16.38 12.62 -54.59
C VAL A 409 -17.37 12.89 -53.46
N ALA A 410 -18.21 11.93 -53.16
CA ALA A 410 -19.15 12.03 -52.02
C ALA A 410 -18.37 12.30 -50.73
N SER A 411 -18.77 13.33 -49.97
CA SER A 411 -18.09 13.71 -48.73
C SER A 411 -18.34 12.70 -47.60
N GLY A 412 -19.40 11.86 -47.76
CA GLY A 412 -19.88 10.93 -46.75
C GLY A 412 -20.64 11.60 -45.60
N ILE A 413 -20.97 12.87 -45.75
CA ILE A 413 -21.80 13.65 -44.82
C ILE A 413 -23.05 14.07 -45.60
N SER A 414 -24.22 13.55 -45.22
CA SER A 414 -25.49 13.71 -45.95
C SER A 414 -25.82 15.18 -46.22
N GLU A 415 -25.63 16.05 -45.25
CA GLU A 415 -25.92 17.48 -45.34
C GLU A 415 -25.02 18.22 -46.34
N ILE A 416 -23.77 17.81 -46.44
CA ILE A 416 -22.79 18.36 -47.38
C ILE A 416 -23.07 17.82 -48.80
N ASP A 417 -23.34 16.52 -48.92
CA ASP A 417 -23.65 15.87 -50.20
C ASP A 417 -24.97 16.40 -50.77
N GLU A 418 -25.99 16.69 -49.91
CA GLU A 418 -27.23 17.33 -50.30
C GLU A 418 -26.99 18.78 -50.77
N LEU A 419 -26.22 19.57 -50.02
CA LEU A 419 -25.84 20.93 -50.42
C LEU A 419 -25.06 20.96 -51.74
N LEU A 420 -24.12 20.05 -51.93
CA LEU A 420 -23.38 19.91 -53.19
C LEU A 420 -24.31 19.52 -54.36
N THR A 421 -25.31 18.69 -54.13
CA THR A 421 -26.31 18.28 -55.12
C THR A 421 -27.24 19.48 -55.46
N MET A 422 -27.65 20.28 -54.46
CA MET A 422 -28.44 21.49 -54.70
C MET A 422 -27.72 22.55 -55.50
N ILE A 423 -26.42 22.72 -55.28
CA ILE A 423 -25.56 23.65 -56.04
C ILE A 423 -25.45 23.21 -57.53
N ARG A 424 -25.44 21.89 -57.78
CA ARG A 424 -25.33 21.29 -59.12
C ARG A 424 -26.59 21.33 -59.94
N THR A 425 -27.73 21.17 -59.35
CA THR A 425 -29.05 21.06 -60.05
C THR A 425 -29.62 22.41 -60.49
N ARG A 426 -28.91 23.52 -60.20
CA ARG A 426 -29.34 24.85 -60.61
C ARG A 426 -28.74 25.31 -61.93
N PRO A 427 -29.58 25.91 -62.78
CA PRO A 427 -29.08 26.60 -63.98
C PRO A 427 -28.19 27.76 -63.57
N ALA A 428 -27.06 27.93 -64.28
CA ALA A 428 -26.11 29.00 -64.05
C ALA A 428 -26.83 30.36 -64.00
N GLY A 429 -26.93 30.95 -62.80
CA GLY A 429 -27.47 32.29 -62.62
C GLY A 429 -28.56 32.47 -61.57
N ALA A 430 -29.17 31.41 -60.99
CA ALA A 430 -30.22 31.57 -60.00
C ALA A 430 -29.77 31.08 -58.61
N LEU A 431 -29.59 32.01 -57.68
CA LEU A 431 -29.35 31.72 -56.27
C LEU A 431 -30.63 31.21 -55.56
N PRO A 432 -30.50 30.39 -54.48
CA PRO A 432 -31.64 30.07 -53.62
C PRO A 432 -32.31 31.34 -53.08
N PRO A 433 -33.63 31.38 -52.92
CA PRO A 433 -34.29 32.57 -52.38
C PRO A 433 -33.83 32.95 -50.98
N ASP A 434 -33.46 32.01 -50.16
CA ASP A 434 -32.90 32.20 -48.84
C ASP A 434 -31.46 32.68 -48.88
N VAL A 435 -30.63 32.24 -49.84
CA VAL A 435 -29.28 32.74 -50.08
C VAL A 435 -29.33 34.12 -50.70
N GLU A 436 -30.25 34.35 -51.62
CA GLU A 436 -30.49 35.65 -52.21
C GLU A 436 -30.94 36.68 -51.13
N ALA A 437 -31.87 36.31 -50.26
CA ALA A 437 -32.29 37.14 -49.14
C ALA A 437 -31.14 37.47 -48.18
N ARG A 438 -30.27 36.49 -47.89
CA ARG A 438 -29.05 36.69 -47.06
C ARG A 438 -28.03 37.61 -47.74
N LEU A 439 -27.81 37.42 -49.03
CA LEU A 439 -26.92 38.31 -49.80
C LEU A 439 -27.47 39.73 -49.88
N CYS A 440 -28.77 39.93 -50.14
CA CYS A 440 -29.40 41.23 -50.12
C CYS A 440 -29.26 41.90 -48.73
N GLY A 441 -29.57 41.17 -47.63
CA GLY A 441 -29.40 41.65 -46.28
C GLY A 441 -27.94 42.01 -45.95
N PHE A 442 -26.97 41.23 -46.46
CA PHE A 442 -25.57 41.52 -46.30
C PHE A 442 -25.13 42.78 -47.09
N ALA A 443 -25.64 42.96 -48.33
CA ALA A 443 -25.41 44.17 -49.12
C ALA A 443 -26.02 45.40 -48.46
N GLU A 444 -27.22 45.31 -47.89
CA GLU A 444 -27.86 46.39 -47.12
C GLU A 444 -27.05 46.80 -45.92
N ARG A 445 -26.52 45.80 -45.15
CA ARG A 445 -25.62 46.08 -44.04
C ARG A 445 -24.32 46.74 -44.47
N ALA A 446 -23.77 46.36 -45.63
CA ALA A 446 -22.60 47.02 -46.21
C ALA A 446 -22.85 48.50 -46.51
N GLY A 447 -24.10 48.85 -46.89
CA GLY A 447 -24.53 50.24 -47.05
C GLY A 447 -24.45 51.10 -45.78
N THR A 448 -24.49 50.49 -44.59
CA THR A 448 -24.41 51.20 -43.27
C THR A 448 -22.98 51.49 -42.82
N LEU A 449 -21.98 51.02 -43.57
CA LEU A 449 -20.56 51.21 -43.25
C LEU A 449 -20.17 52.67 -43.42
N THR A 450 -19.37 53.17 -42.45
CA THR A 450 -18.73 54.50 -42.55
C THR A 450 -17.67 54.49 -43.67
N GLY A 451 -17.25 55.67 -44.11
CA GLY A 451 -16.22 55.80 -45.16
C GLY A 451 -14.97 54.96 -44.92
N MET A 452 -14.43 55.00 -43.68
CA MET A 452 -13.22 54.22 -43.31
C MET A 452 -13.49 52.70 -43.25
N GLU A 453 -14.64 52.30 -42.70
CA GLU A 453 -15.00 50.87 -42.66
C GLU A 453 -15.20 50.29 -44.08
N ARG A 454 -15.74 51.10 -44.97
CA ARG A 454 -15.90 50.73 -46.39
C ARG A 454 -14.57 50.64 -47.10
N THR A 455 -13.64 51.57 -46.83
CA THR A 455 -12.28 51.50 -47.38
C THR A 455 -11.59 50.22 -46.91
N ILE A 456 -11.75 49.82 -45.67
CA ILE A 456 -11.21 48.57 -45.15
C ILE A 456 -11.86 47.35 -45.82
N LEU A 457 -13.18 47.35 -45.99
CA LEU A 457 -13.89 46.32 -46.73
C LEU A 457 -13.36 46.20 -48.19
N GLN A 458 -13.10 47.34 -48.86
CA GLN A 458 -12.53 47.38 -50.18
C GLN A 458 -11.14 46.69 -50.21
N TYR A 459 -10.25 47.00 -49.27
CA TYR A 459 -8.96 46.36 -49.17
C TYR A 459 -9.07 44.83 -48.99
N TYR A 460 -10.05 44.39 -48.22
CA TYR A 460 -10.33 42.95 -48.09
C TYR A 460 -10.86 42.32 -49.39
N MET A 461 -11.65 43.04 -50.15
CA MET A 461 -12.12 42.60 -51.45
C MET A 461 -10.97 42.56 -52.49
N ASP A 462 -10.02 43.45 -52.37
CA ASP A 462 -8.80 43.51 -53.21
C ASP A 462 -7.74 42.46 -52.79
N GLY A 463 -8.01 41.70 -51.75
CA GLY A 463 -7.18 40.57 -51.31
C GLY A 463 -6.12 40.91 -50.26
N TYR A 464 -6.08 42.13 -49.73
CA TYR A 464 -5.17 42.54 -48.68
C TYR A 464 -5.57 41.96 -47.32
N THR A 465 -4.59 41.78 -46.44
CA THR A 465 -4.80 41.23 -45.09
C THR A 465 -4.84 42.37 -44.04
N VAL A 466 -5.30 42.05 -42.86
CA VAL A 466 -5.33 42.97 -41.69
C VAL A 466 -3.96 43.64 -41.44
N LYS A 467 -2.87 42.98 -41.83
CA LYS A 467 -1.51 43.49 -41.64
C LYS A 467 -1.09 44.57 -42.65
N ASP A 468 -1.67 44.53 -43.81
CA ASP A 468 -1.32 45.41 -44.92
C ASP A 468 -2.11 46.75 -44.81
N ILE A 469 -3.30 46.71 -44.20
CA ILE A 469 -4.22 47.86 -44.12
C ILE A 469 -3.64 49.11 -43.38
N PRO A 470 -2.83 48.98 -42.29
CA PRO A 470 -2.26 50.16 -41.63
C PRO A 470 -1.40 51.01 -42.58
N GLU A 471 -0.64 50.39 -43.47
CA GLU A 471 0.19 51.11 -44.41
C GLU A 471 -0.64 51.67 -45.55
N LEU A 472 -1.59 50.94 -46.08
CA LEU A 472 -2.43 51.35 -47.21
C LEU A 472 -3.43 52.46 -46.85
N ALA A 473 -3.95 52.43 -45.64
CA ALA A 473 -4.91 53.42 -45.18
C ALA A 473 -4.27 54.58 -44.38
N HIS A 474 -2.96 54.56 -44.16
CA HIS A 474 -2.19 55.51 -43.39
C HIS A 474 -2.75 55.73 -41.95
N ILE A 475 -3.14 54.66 -41.29
CA ILE A 475 -3.67 54.69 -39.91
C ILE A 475 -2.95 53.65 -39.03
N SER A 476 -3.03 53.86 -37.69
CA SER A 476 -2.36 52.95 -36.77
C SER A 476 -3.02 51.55 -36.75
N ALA A 477 -2.22 50.51 -36.46
CA ALA A 477 -2.74 49.15 -36.33
C ALA A 477 -3.85 49.03 -35.26
N SER A 478 -3.81 49.85 -34.21
CA SER A 478 -4.86 49.91 -33.18
C SER A 478 -6.16 50.50 -33.74
N THR A 479 -6.05 51.49 -34.62
CA THR A 479 -7.20 52.09 -35.30
C THR A 479 -7.85 51.12 -36.26
N VAL A 480 -7.04 50.35 -37.04
CA VAL A 480 -7.55 49.28 -37.90
C VAL A 480 -8.30 48.21 -37.09
N LYS A 481 -7.77 47.84 -35.92
CA LYS A 481 -8.44 46.87 -35.04
C LYS A 481 -9.82 47.37 -34.57
N THR A 482 -9.92 48.66 -34.28
CA THR A 482 -11.20 49.28 -33.86
C THR A 482 -12.19 49.31 -35.01
N HIS A 483 -11.76 49.70 -36.21
CA HIS A 483 -12.59 49.70 -37.41
C HIS A 483 -13.03 48.29 -37.80
N ASN A 484 -12.15 47.27 -37.71
CA ASN A 484 -12.50 45.91 -37.97
C ASN A 484 -13.56 45.38 -37.01
N ARG A 485 -13.44 45.67 -35.72
CA ARG A 485 -14.46 45.29 -34.74
C ARG A 485 -15.81 45.92 -35.08
N ASN A 486 -15.85 47.16 -35.51
CA ASN A 486 -17.08 47.83 -35.92
C ASN A 486 -17.62 47.29 -37.24
N LEU A 487 -16.75 47.01 -38.20
CA LEU A 487 -17.07 46.38 -39.48
C LEU A 487 -17.77 45.02 -39.25
N TYR A 488 -17.14 44.15 -38.46
CA TYR A 488 -17.70 42.81 -38.20
C TYR A 488 -19.03 42.88 -37.48
N ARG A 489 -19.17 43.77 -36.49
CA ARG A 489 -20.44 44.00 -35.82
C ARG A 489 -21.54 44.46 -36.73
N LYS A 490 -21.24 45.42 -37.66
CA LYS A 490 -22.23 45.95 -38.58
C LYS A 490 -22.58 44.99 -39.69
N MET A 491 -21.60 44.18 -40.13
CA MET A 491 -21.82 43.13 -41.14
C MET A 491 -22.44 41.87 -40.55
N GLU A 492 -22.55 41.77 -39.22
CA GLU A 492 -23.01 40.60 -38.46
C GLU A 492 -22.20 39.36 -38.79
N VAL A 493 -20.87 39.49 -38.77
CA VAL A 493 -19.90 38.37 -38.95
C VAL A 493 -19.00 38.25 -37.71
N ASP A 494 -18.66 37.03 -37.32
CA ASP A 494 -17.88 36.75 -36.14
C ASP A 494 -16.35 36.81 -36.41
N SER A 495 -15.94 36.69 -37.67
CA SER A 495 -14.53 36.60 -38.03
C SER A 495 -14.21 37.14 -39.44
N PHE A 496 -12.92 37.39 -39.67
CA PHE A 496 -12.42 37.70 -41.01
C PHE A 496 -12.68 36.58 -42.01
N ASP A 497 -12.56 35.36 -41.57
CA ASP A 497 -12.77 34.19 -42.44
C ASP A 497 -14.25 34.12 -42.91
N GLU A 498 -15.17 34.43 -42.04
CA GLU A 498 -16.60 34.51 -42.40
C GLU A 498 -16.89 35.70 -43.36
N LEU A 499 -16.36 36.88 -43.08
CA LEU A 499 -16.44 37.99 -43.97
C LEU A 499 -15.90 37.65 -45.38
N LYS A 500 -14.78 36.94 -45.44
CA LYS A 500 -14.14 36.51 -46.64
C LYS A 500 -15.02 35.58 -47.45
N VAL A 501 -15.75 34.66 -46.79
CA VAL A 501 -16.70 33.77 -47.46
C VAL A 501 -17.80 34.59 -48.17
N TYR A 502 -18.35 35.61 -47.53
CA TYR A 502 -19.34 36.49 -48.19
C TYR A 502 -18.72 37.29 -49.32
N ILE A 503 -17.51 37.86 -49.19
CA ILE A 503 -16.80 38.55 -50.28
C ILE A 503 -16.60 37.62 -51.50
N GLU A 504 -16.09 36.39 -51.27
CA GLU A 504 -15.90 35.41 -52.31
C GLU A 504 -17.25 34.99 -52.99
N LEU A 505 -18.32 34.89 -52.18
CA LEU A 505 -19.66 34.57 -52.67
C LEU A 505 -20.18 35.69 -53.59
N PHE A 506 -20.06 36.94 -53.19
CA PHE A 506 -20.42 38.10 -54.01
C PHE A 506 -19.58 38.19 -55.30
N ALA A 507 -18.28 37.85 -55.24
CA ALA A 507 -17.38 37.79 -56.38
C ALA A 507 -17.79 36.70 -57.36
N SER A 508 -18.12 35.52 -56.84
CA SER A 508 -18.58 34.36 -57.66
C SER A 508 -19.91 34.59 -58.34
N CYS A 509 -20.75 35.47 -57.75
CA CYS A 509 -22.03 35.85 -58.34
C CYS A 509 -21.94 37.09 -59.27
N GLY A 510 -20.73 37.66 -59.45
CA GLY A 510 -20.55 38.86 -60.23
C GLY A 510 -21.17 40.13 -59.64
N ARG A 511 -21.46 40.10 -58.30
CA ARG A 511 -22.19 41.18 -57.58
C ARG A 511 -21.30 41.96 -56.64
N SER A 512 -19.98 41.87 -56.73
CA SER A 512 -19.03 42.55 -55.85
C SER A 512 -19.25 44.06 -55.72
N GLY A 513 -19.77 44.67 -56.79
CA GLY A 513 -20.07 46.12 -56.78
C GLY A 513 -21.22 46.53 -55.84
N GLU A 514 -22.07 45.59 -55.39
CA GLU A 514 -23.17 45.84 -54.46
C GLU A 514 -22.68 46.10 -53.03
N LEU A 515 -21.55 45.55 -52.66
CA LEU A 515 -20.94 45.74 -51.34
C LEU A 515 -20.36 47.14 -51.14
N LEU A 516 -20.13 47.87 -52.21
CA LEU A 516 -19.52 49.20 -52.19
C LEU A 516 -20.52 50.34 -52.54
N LYS A 517 -21.76 49.98 -52.95
CA LYS A 517 -22.82 51.00 -53.19
C LYS A 517 -23.22 51.71 -51.89
N ARG A 518 -23.45 53.03 -52.04
CA ARG A 518 -23.98 53.87 -50.97
C ARG A 518 -25.46 53.58 -50.72
#